data_65a6906472203533993d9e2880d40340
#
_entry.id   65a6906472203533993d9e2880d40340
#
_cell.length_a   1.000
_cell.length_b   1.000
_cell.length_c   1.000
_cell.angle_alpha   90.00
_cell.angle_beta   90.00
_cell.angle_gamma   90.00
#
_symmetry.space_group_name_H-M   'P 1'
#
loop_
_entity.id
_entity.type
_entity.pdbx_description
1 polymer ?
#
loop_
_entity_poly.entity_id
_entity_poly.type
_entity_poly.pdbx_seq_one_letter_code
_entity_poly.pdbx_strand_id
1 'polypeptide(L)'
;MSPEEARRGAHQPRLRIRSQKSRTRKLSLFLTAAALSVPALLARGQELPEGKGKELVAAQCTGCHQFRAGSGYTPQGWNTVMRMMVNHGAPIPKDQIAPISEYLIKNFPEKAKPAGAVIEGPLRVSMKIWQVPTPGSRPHDPLAARDGSLWYTGQMANVLGRVDPKSGKIREYPVKTAHSGPHGLVEDVDGNIWYTGNTGALIGKLDPKSGAVTEYRMPDPSARDPHTLIFDRNGILWFTVQSANRIGRLDPKSGEIRLLTPPTPNSRPYGMAFNSKGTLFVVQFGTNGVAAVDPATLAIREYKLPDPGARPRRIAMTSDDIVWYTDYARGFLGRLDAATGKVIEWRSPSGPKSEPYGISAINDILWYSESGTTPNTVVRFDPKTEKFQSWTIPGGGNIVRNTSVTPDGNFVLANSLVNSVTLVTLPQ
;
A
#
# COMPACT_ATOMS: atom_id res chain seq x y z
N MET A 1 -15.07 -70.28 11.50
CA MET A 1 -15.11 -71.27 10.44
C MET A 1 -14.53 -70.59 9.22
N SER A 2 -13.29 -70.89 8.93
CA SER A 2 -12.56 -70.83 7.67
C SER A 2 -12.80 -72.16 6.97
N PRO A 3 -12.38 -72.48 5.79
CA PRO A 3 -11.71 -71.72 4.72
C PRO A 3 -12.13 -72.16 3.26
N GLU A 4 -11.46 -71.61 2.28
CA GLU A 4 -10.87 -72.29 1.07
C GLU A 4 -11.73 -72.71 -0.13
N GLU A 5 -11.09 -72.43 -1.27
CA GLU A 5 -11.18 -73.05 -2.62
C GLU A 5 -12.27 -72.54 -3.57
N ALA A 6 -11.92 -71.99 -4.77
CA ALA A 6 -11.35 -72.77 -5.83
C ALA A 6 -10.81 -71.90 -7.01
N ARG A 7 -9.65 -72.31 -7.47
CA ARG A 7 -9.00 -71.92 -8.75
C ARG A 7 -9.72 -72.50 -9.95
N ARG A 8 -9.67 -71.76 -11.09
CA ARG A 8 -9.51 -72.20 -12.53
C ARG A 8 -9.85 -70.99 -13.36
N GLY A 9 -9.07 -70.42 -14.27
CA GLY A 9 -8.21 -71.03 -15.28
C GLY A 9 -8.80 -70.73 -16.65
N ALA A 10 -8.30 -69.73 -17.42
CA ALA A 10 -8.48 -69.70 -18.88
C ALA A 10 -7.57 -68.65 -19.57
N HIS A 11 -6.58 -69.14 -20.22
CA HIS A 11 -6.09 -68.88 -21.60
C HIS A 11 -5.97 -67.47 -22.12
N GLN A 12 -4.68 -67.06 -22.33
CA GLN A 12 -4.23 -66.07 -23.25
C GLN A 12 -4.01 -66.64 -24.65
N PRO A 13 -4.33 -66.00 -25.76
CA PRO A 13 -3.74 -66.25 -27.08
C PRO A 13 -2.56 -65.37 -27.37
N ARG A 14 -1.44 -65.97 -27.70
CA ARG A 14 -0.23 -65.31 -28.19
C ARG A 14 -0.46 -64.91 -29.68
N LEU A 15 -0.30 -63.63 -30.01
CA LEU A 15 -0.19 -63.15 -31.39
C LEU A 15 1.29 -63.02 -31.78
N ARG A 16 1.64 -63.76 -32.82
CA ARG A 16 2.98 -63.72 -33.49
C ARG A 16 3.12 -62.41 -34.28
N ILE A 17 4.18 -61.69 -34.00
CA ILE A 17 4.62 -60.56 -34.83
C ILE A 17 5.55 -61.08 -35.92
N ARG A 18 5.14 -60.92 -37.18
CA ARG A 18 6.00 -61.13 -38.37
C ARG A 18 6.86 -59.89 -38.57
N SER A 19 8.17 -60.10 -38.63
CA SER A 19 9.16 -59.08 -39.01
C SER A 19 9.06 -58.78 -40.52
N GLN A 20 8.78 -57.52 -40.87
CA GLN A 20 9.05 -57.02 -42.21
C GLN A 20 10.25 -56.06 -42.12
N LYS A 21 11.34 -56.46 -42.80
CA LYS A 21 12.48 -55.60 -43.09
C LYS A 21 12.07 -54.58 -44.14
N SER A 22 12.06 -53.27 -43.80
CA SER A 22 11.98 -52.20 -44.76
C SER A 22 13.23 -51.35 -44.74
N ARG A 23 13.73 -51.13 -45.95
CA ARG A 23 15.00 -50.46 -46.28
C ARG A 23 15.02 -49.00 -45.78
N THR A 24 16.02 -48.66 -45.00
CA THR A 24 16.39 -47.30 -44.65
C THR A 24 16.88 -46.51 -45.86
N ARG A 25 16.10 -45.54 -46.31
CA ARG A 25 16.61 -44.38 -47.07
C ARG A 25 16.95 -43.29 -46.06
N LYS A 26 18.23 -42.99 -45.98
CA LYS A 26 18.75 -41.85 -45.23
C LYS A 26 18.29 -40.55 -45.92
N LEU A 27 17.34 -39.84 -45.35
CA LEU A 27 17.06 -38.46 -45.68
C LEU A 27 17.64 -37.60 -44.58
N SER A 28 18.75 -36.93 -44.89
CA SER A 28 19.34 -35.94 -44.00
C SER A 28 18.47 -34.68 -43.98
N LEU A 29 17.64 -34.51 -42.94
CA LEU A 29 17.00 -33.24 -42.67
C LEU A 29 17.97 -32.39 -41.85
N PHE A 30 18.52 -31.36 -42.48
CA PHE A 30 19.13 -30.23 -41.74
C PHE A 30 18.01 -29.46 -41.02
N LEU A 31 17.85 -29.71 -39.72
CA LEU A 31 17.09 -28.81 -38.86
C LEU A 31 17.98 -27.61 -38.55
N THR A 32 17.83 -26.52 -39.25
CA THR A 32 18.25 -25.20 -38.81
C THR A 32 17.35 -24.78 -37.64
N ALA A 33 17.85 -24.94 -36.44
CA ALA A 33 17.25 -24.34 -35.25
C ALA A 33 17.37 -22.81 -35.37
N ALA A 34 16.35 -22.15 -35.89
CA ALA A 34 16.18 -20.73 -35.73
C ALA A 34 15.88 -20.47 -34.24
N ALA A 35 16.91 -20.13 -33.47
CA ALA A 35 16.74 -19.59 -32.15
C ALA A 35 16.00 -18.26 -32.28
N LEU A 36 14.67 -18.30 -32.09
CA LEU A 36 13.87 -17.11 -31.82
C LEU A 36 14.34 -16.56 -30.47
N SER A 37 15.36 -15.69 -30.49
CA SER A 37 15.67 -14.83 -29.37
C SER A 37 14.49 -13.87 -29.18
N VAL A 38 13.55 -14.24 -28.30
CA VAL A 38 12.61 -13.29 -27.74
C VAL A 38 13.45 -12.28 -26.98
N PRO A 39 13.53 -11.00 -27.41
CA PRO A 39 14.24 -10.03 -26.62
C PRO A 39 13.47 -9.93 -25.30
N ALA A 40 14.13 -10.31 -24.20
CA ALA A 40 13.66 -9.95 -22.87
C ALA A 40 13.45 -8.44 -22.90
N LEU A 41 12.20 -7.99 -22.86
CA LEU A 41 11.86 -6.60 -22.59
C LEU A 41 12.29 -6.32 -21.14
N LEU A 42 13.57 -6.13 -20.94
CA LEU A 42 14.09 -5.45 -19.75
C LEU A 42 13.40 -4.10 -19.75
N ALA A 43 12.57 -3.84 -18.76
CA ALA A 43 11.93 -2.55 -18.57
C ALA A 43 13.05 -1.51 -18.56
N ARG A 44 13.25 -0.82 -19.68
CA ARG A 44 14.26 0.23 -19.79
C ARG A 44 13.89 1.32 -18.81
N GLY A 45 14.86 1.75 -18.00
CA GLY A 45 14.71 2.93 -17.16
C GLY A 45 14.30 4.12 -18.05
N GLN A 46 13.71 5.15 -17.45
CA GLN A 46 13.35 6.37 -18.17
C GLN A 46 14.63 6.97 -18.78
N GLU A 47 14.60 7.29 -20.08
CA GLU A 47 15.70 7.95 -20.76
C GLU A 47 15.91 9.36 -20.17
N LEU A 48 17.18 9.68 -19.91
CA LEU A 48 17.56 10.99 -19.39
C LEU A 48 17.87 11.92 -20.54
N PRO A 49 17.11 13.03 -20.69
CA PRO A 49 17.38 14.06 -21.71
C PRO A 49 18.79 14.63 -21.64
N GLU A 50 19.33 15.05 -22.78
CA GLU A 50 20.64 15.69 -22.82
C GLU A 50 20.64 17.02 -22.07
N GLY A 51 21.74 17.32 -21.36
CA GLY A 51 21.89 18.57 -20.64
C GLY A 51 22.81 18.51 -19.44
N LYS A 52 23.19 19.71 -18.95
CA LYS A 52 24.02 19.83 -17.73
C LYS A 52 23.32 19.15 -16.55
N GLY A 53 24.00 18.24 -15.89
CA GLY A 53 23.47 17.44 -14.76
C GLY A 53 23.00 16.03 -15.14
N LYS A 54 22.89 15.67 -16.44
CA LYS A 54 22.51 14.33 -16.88
C LYS A 54 23.40 13.23 -16.25
N GLU A 55 24.71 13.41 -16.35
CA GLU A 55 25.70 12.45 -15.82
C GLU A 55 25.60 12.31 -14.31
N LEU A 56 25.35 13.43 -13.59
CA LEU A 56 25.13 13.39 -12.14
C LEU A 56 23.88 12.57 -11.77
N VAL A 57 22.76 12.81 -12.48
CA VAL A 57 21.54 12.03 -12.28
C VAL A 57 21.76 10.55 -12.61
N ALA A 58 22.45 10.25 -13.71
CA ALA A 58 22.78 8.89 -14.06
C ALA A 58 23.63 8.22 -12.98
N ALA A 59 24.66 8.88 -12.49
CA ALA A 59 25.55 8.33 -11.47
C ALA A 59 24.90 8.18 -10.10
N GLN A 60 24.17 9.19 -9.64
CA GLN A 60 23.66 9.26 -8.26
C GLN A 60 22.27 8.65 -8.08
N CYS A 61 21.42 8.69 -9.12
CA CYS A 61 20.02 8.27 -8.97
C CYS A 61 19.73 6.88 -9.51
N THR A 62 20.60 6.27 -10.31
CA THR A 62 20.37 4.94 -10.89
C THR A 62 21.04 3.79 -10.15
N GLY A 63 21.93 4.10 -9.20
CA GLY A 63 22.69 3.09 -8.45
C GLY A 63 21.85 2.20 -7.51
N CYS A 64 20.74 2.74 -6.98
CA CYS A 64 19.88 2.01 -6.03
C CYS A 64 18.60 1.48 -6.68
N HIS A 65 18.07 2.18 -7.69
CA HIS A 65 16.85 1.81 -8.41
C HIS A 65 16.81 2.46 -9.78
N GLN A 66 15.94 1.97 -10.66
CA GLN A 66 15.72 2.63 -11.94
C GLN A 66 15.16 4.04 -11.74
N PHE A 67 15.73 5.03 -12.41
CA PHE A 67 15.18 6.38 -12.41
C PHE A 67 13.80 6.41 -13.07
N ARG A 68 12.83 7.00 -12.37
CA ARG A 68 11.47 7.23 -12.87
C ARG A 68 10.97 8.57 -12.33
N ALA A 69 10.84 9.53 -13.21
CA ALA A 69 10.29 10.84 -12.85
C ALA A 69 8.77 10.81 -12.64
N GLY A 70 8.09 9.74 -13.05
CA GLY A 70 6.64 9.63 -12.99
C GLY A 70 5.95 10.74 -13.77
N SER A 71 5.07 11.50 -13.11
CA SER A 71 4.42 12.69 -13.65
C SER A 71 5.26 13.98 -13.48
N GLY A 72 6.51 13.86 -13.05
CA GLY A 72 7.32 15.02 -12.67
C GLY A 72 6.86 15.67 -11.37
N TYR A 73 7.53 16.76 -10.99
CA TYR A 73 7.20 17.53 -9.81
C TYR A 73 7.41 19.02 -10.05
N THR A 74 6.76 19.85 -9.24
CA THR A 74 7.09 21.28 -9.14
C THR A 74 8.55 21.48 -8.71
N PRO A 75 9.15 22.66 -8.88
CA PRO A 75 10.50 22.94 -8.35
C PRO A 75 10.65 22.61 -6.86
N GLN A 76 9.67 22.97 -6.03
CA GLN A 76 9.64 22.63 -4.62
C GLN A 76 9.50 21.11 -4.40
N GLY A 77 8.69 20.45 -5.21
CA GLY A 77 8.52 19.00 -5.19
C GLY A 77 9.84 18.27 -5.47
N TRP A 78 10.60 18.67 -6.49
CA TRP A 78 11.91 18.10 -6.78
C TRP A 78 12.91 18.32 -5.66
N ASN A 79 12.96 19.51 -5.07
CA ASN A 79 13.79 19.78 -3.91
C ASN A 79 13.40 18.90 -2.72
N THR A 80 12.11 18.65 -2.54
CA THR A 80 11.62 17.72 -1.49
C THR A 80 12.04 16.29 -1.79
N VAL A 81 11.92 15.81 -3.04
CA VAL A 81 12.38 14.49 -3.47
C VAL A 81 13.88 14.32 -3.22
N MET A 82 14.71 15.31 -3.56
CA MET A 82 16.14 15.28 -3.26
C MET A 82 16.43 15.10 -1.77
N ARG A 83 15.75 15.88 -0.92
CA ARG A 83 15.88 15.73 0.55
C ARG A 83 15.45 14.34 1.03
N MET A 84 14.34 13.81 0.49
CA MET A 84 13.89 12.46 0.79
C MET A 84 14.95 11.40 0.48
N MET A 85 15.59 11.50 -0.69
CA MET A 85 16.63 10.55 -1.10
C MET A 85 17.85 10.62 -0.17
N VAL A 86 18.30 11.84 0.15
CA VAL A 86 19.43 12.06 1.08
C VAL A 86 19.09 11.51 2.48
N ASN A 87 17.92 11.82 3.01
CA ASN A 87 17.45 11.29 4.31
C ASN A 87 17.39 9.76 4.32
N HIS A 88 17.04 9.16 3.18
CA HIS A 88 16.95 7.71 3.03
C HIS A 88 18.31 7.05 2.72
N GLY A 89 19.40 7.79 2.78
CA GLY A 89 20.77 7.29 2.69
C GLY A 89 21.37 7.32 1.29
N ALA A 90 20.80 8.05 0.34
CA ALA A 90 21.44 8.26 -0.95
C ALA A 90 22.75 9.05 -0.76
N PRO A 91 23.92 8.53 -1.24
CA PRO A 91 25.23 9.13 -0.99
C PRO A 91 25.50 10.30 -1.94
N ILE A 92 24.58 11.29 -1.97
CA ILE A 92 24.70 12.45 -2.86
C ILE A 92 25.56 13.52 -2.20
N PRO A 93 26.70 13.91 -2.80
CA PRO A 93 27.53 15.01 -2.31
C PRO A 93 26.75 16.32 -2.25
N LYS A 94 26.99 17.12 -1.22
CA LYS A 94 26.23 18.38 -0.99
C LYS A 94 26.30 19.36 -2.16
N ASP A 95 27.45 19.45 -2.80
CA ASP A 95 27.70 20.29 -3.99
C ASP A 95 27.00 19.81 -5.25
N GLN A 96 26.57 18.54 -5.31
CA GLN A 96 25.83 17.96 -6.43
C GLN A 96 24.32 18.08 -6.30
N ILE A 97 23.79 18.41 -5.12
CA ILE A 97 22.33 18.49 -4.89
C ILE A 97 21.70 19.56 -5.78
N ALA A 98 22.28 20.76 -5.83
CA ALA A 98 21.73 21.86 -6.64
C ALA A 98 21.77 21.57 -8.15
N PRO A 99 22.89 21.13 -8.75
CA PRO A 99 22.94 20.77 -10.17
C PRO A 99 21.98 19.65 -10.55
N ILE A 100 21.81 18.62 -9.70
CA ILE A 100 20.84 17.54 -9.91
C ILE A 100 19.41 18.11 -9.86
N SER A 101 19.08 18.92 -8.85
CA SER A 101 17.76 19.53 -8.73
C SER A 101 17.41 20.40 -9.93
N GLU A 102 18.33 21.24 -10.39
CA GLU A 102 18.15 22.09 -11.59
C GLU A 102 17.86 21.26 -12.84
N TYR A 103 18.62 20.16 -13.03
CA TYR A 103 18.40 19.25 -14.14
C TYR A 103 17.01 18.61 -14.08
N LEU A 104 16.59 18.12 -12.91
CA LEU A 104 15.31 17.46 -12.71
C LEU A 104 14.14 18.45 -12.92
N ILE A 105 14.23 19.64 -12.38
CA ILE A 105 13.23 20.71 -12.54
C ILE A 105 13.05 21.07 -14.02
N LYS A 106 14.15 21.20 -14.76
CA LYS A 106 14.12 21.57 -16.18
C LYS A 106 13.56 20.46 -17.06
N ASN A 107 13.98 19.23 -16.85
CA ASN A 107 13.72 18.11 -17.77
C ASN A 107 12.48 17.28 -17.39
N PHE A 108 12.03 17.35 -16.16
CA PHE A 108 10.88 16.58 -15.63
C PHE A 108 9.93 17.49 -14.83
N PRO A 109 9.39 18.55 -15.46
CA PRO A 109 8.39 19.40 -14.81
C PRO A 109 7.13 18.60 -14.47
N GLU A 110 6.37 19.06 -13.50
CA GLU A 110 5.10 18.44 -13.14
C GLU A 110 4.12 18.48 -14.33
N LYS A 111 3.56 17.34 -14.66
CA LYS A 111 2.46 17.25 -15.62
C LYS A 111 1.19 17.73 -14.96
N ALA A 112 0.38 18.48 -15.68
CA ALA A 112 -0.89 18.96 -15.18
C ALA A 112 -1.78 17.79 -14.68
N LYS A 113 -2.26 17.92 -13.47
CA LYS A 113 -3.24 17.03 -12.86
C LYS A 113 -4.63 17.68 -12.97
N PRO A 114 -5.72 16.88 -12.93
CA PRO A 114 -7.05 17.45 -12.86
C PRO A 114 -7.21 18.30 -11.59
N ALA A 115 -8.01 19.34 -11.67
CA ALA A 115 -8.43 20.07 -10.49
C ALA A 115 -9.28 19.17 -9.59
N GLY A 116 -9.12 19.31 -8.27
CA GLY A 116 -10.00 18.65 -7.32
C GLY A 116 -11.41 19.21 -7.39
N ALA A 117 -12.42 18.36 -7.56
CA ALA A 117 -13.80 18.78 -7.55
C ALA A 117 -14.20 19.23 -6.15
N VAL A 118 -14.81 20.41 -6.03
CA VAL A 118 -15.43 20.89 -4.79
C VAL A 118 -16.93 20.76 -4.94
N ILE A 119 -17.54 19.96 -4.08
CA ILE A 119 -18.98 19.78 -4.03
C ILE A 119 -19.49 20.39 -2.72
N GLU A 120 -20.19 21.48 -2.85
CA GLU A 120 -20.80 22.17 -1.70
C GLU A 120 -21.94 21.36 -1.08
N GLY A 121 -22.23 21.62 0.19
CA GLY A 121 -23.33 21.02 0.93
C GLY A 121 -23.48 21.66 2.30
N PRO A 122 -24.40 21.14 3.14
CA PRO A 122 -24.73 21.75 4.43
C PRO A 122 -23.57 21.61 5.44
N LEU A 123 -22.71 20.58 5.29
CA LEU A 123 -21.63 20.33 6.23
C LEU A 123 -20.46 21.31 6.01
N ARG A 124 -19.92 21.82 7.10
CA ARG A 124 -18.68 22.62 7.10
C ARG A 124 -17.60 21.86 7.86
N VAL A 125 -16.42 21.76 7.27
CA VAL A 125 -15.24 21.17 7.93
C VAL A 125 -14.20 22.25 8.16
N SER A 126 -13.41 22.11 9.22
CA SER A 126 -12.20 22.91 9.41
C SER A 126 -10.96 22.02 9.29
N MET A 127 -9.86 22.59 8.83
CA MET A 127 -8.60 21.86 8.64
C MET A 127 -7.47 22.61 9.32
N LYS A 128 -6.87 21.99 10.34
CA LYS A 128 -5.68 22.52 11.02
C LYS A 128 -4.45 21.74 10.57
N ILE A 129 -3.42 22.45 10.13
CA ILE A 129 -2.22 21.87 9.52
C ILE A 129 -1.01 22.17 10.38
N TRP A 130 -0.15 21.17 10.58
CA TRP A 130 1.16 21.28 11.20
C TRP A 130 2.26 20.84 10.24
N GLN A 131 3.25 21.70 10.01
CA GLN A 131 4.46 21.32 9.29
C GLN A 131 5.32 20.43 10.19
N VAL A 132 5.78 19.30 9.68
CA VAL A 132 6.64 18.41 10.46
C VAL A 132 8.08 18.92 10.47
N PRO A 133 8.83 18.75 11.58
CA PRO A 133 10.13 19.40 11.77
C PRO A 133 11.20 18.98 10.76
N THR A 134 11.30 17.67 10.46
CA THR A 134 12.33 17.18 9.54
C THR A 134 11.93 17.39 8.08
N PRO A 135 12.65 18.26 7.34
CA PRO A 135 12.35 18.49 5.93
C PRO A 135 12.53 17.21 5.09
N GLY A 136 11.58 16.91 4.19
CA GLY A 136 11.61 15.69 3.39
C GLY A 136 11.33 14.42 4.21
N SER A 137 10.69 14.55 5.36
CA SER A 137 10.28 13.42 6.19
C SER A 137 9.30 12.49 5.48
N ARG A 138 8.50 13.02 4.56
CA ARG A 138 7.45 12.29 3.85
C ARG A 138 6.46 11.63 4.82
N PRO A 139 5.65 12.42 5.55
CA PRO A 139 4.58 11.86 6.37
C PRO A 139 3.73 10.89 5.55
N HIS A 140 3.64 9.62 5.99
CA HIS A 140 3.00 8.58 5.18
C HIS A 140 1.66 8.11 5.76
N ASP A 141 1.67 7.39 6.86
CA ASP A 141 0.45 6.96 7.54
C ASP A 141 0.25 7.79 8.82
N PRO A 142 -0.95 8.35 9.05
CA PRO A 142 -1.31 8.99 10.30
C PRO A 142 -1.88 7.97 11.28
N LEU A 143 -1.85 8.31 12.57
CA LEU A 143 -2.55 7.61 13.64
C LEU A 143 -3.11 8.64 14.63
N ALA A 144 -4.37 8.54 14.97
CA ALA A 144 -4.97 9.24 16.09
C ALA A 144 -4.92 8.33 17.32
N ALA A 145 -4.11 8.66 18.30
CA ALA A 145 -3.93 7.86 19.50
C ALA A 145 -5.05 8.14 20.52
N ARG A 146 -5.27 7.19 21.43
CA ARG A 146 -6.33 7.28 22.45
C ARG A 146 -6.10 8.41 23.46
N ASP A 147 -4.85 8.85 23.64
CA ASP A 147 -4.50 10.01 24.48
C ASP A 147 -4.80 11.37 23.80
N GLY A 148 -5.35 11.35 22.58
CA GLY A 148 -5.65 12.51 21.77
C GLY A 148 -4.46 13.08 21.00
N SER A 149 -3.27 12.47 21.11
CA SER A 149 -2.15 12.86 20.27
C SER A 149 -2.30 12.30 18.85
N LEU A 150 -1.71 13.01 17.88
CA LEU A 150 -1.70 12.59 16.50
C LEU A 150 -0.29 12.14 16.14
N TRP A 151 -0.19 11.00 15.48
CA TRP A 151 1.09 10.43 15.08
C TRP A 151 1.21 10.37 13.56
N TYR A 152 2.45 10.30 13.08
CA TYR A 152 2.75 10.07 11.67
C TYR A 152 4.05 9.27 11.52
N THR A 153 4.15 8.50 10.47
CA THR A 153 5.41 7.93 10.03
C THR A 153 6.15 8.94 9.17
N GLY A 154 7.36 9.32 9.57
CA GLY A 154 8.31 10.07 8.73
C GLY A 154 9.14 9.09 7.91
N GLN A 155 8.53 8.54 6.85
CA GLN A 155 9.07 7.40 6.11
C GLN A 155 10.50 7.59 5.63
N MET A 156 10.83 8.76 5.07
CA MET A 156 12.15 9.04 4.53
C MET A 156 13.12 9.60 5.58
N ALA A 157 12.61 10.14 6.68
CA ALA A 157 13.43 10.62 7.80
C ALA A 157 13.72 9.52 8.84
N ASN A 158 13.12 8.33 8.70
CA ASN A 158 13.30 7.20 9.63
C ASN A 158 12.86 7.54 11.06
N VAL A 159 11.72 8.25 11.20
CA VAL A 159 11.17 8.69 12.48
C VAL A 159 9.68 8.35 12.61
N LEU A 160 9.21 8.28 13.87
CA LEU A 160 7.80 8.40 14.22
C LEU A 160 7.59 9.78 14.85
N GLY A 161 6.65 10.57 14.31
CA GLY A 161 6.35 11.89 14.83
C GLY A 161 5.07 11.90 15.64
N ARG A 162 5.07 12.62 16.77
CA ARG A 162 3.92 12.86 17.64
C ARG A 162 3.58 14.34 17.67
N VAL A 163 2.37 14.69 17.31
CA VAL A 163 1.81 16.04 17.37
C VAL A 163 0.87 16.11 18.57
N ASP A 164 1.05 17.10 19.43
CA ASP A 164 0.03 17.51 20.40
C ASP A 164 -0.90 18.54 19.73
N PRO A 165 -2.16 18.21 19.42
CA PRO A 165 -3.03 19.10 18.69
C PRO A 165 -3.45 20.35 19.48
N LYS A 166 -3.34 20.32 20.82
CA LYS A 166 -3.65 21.46 21.71
C LYS A 166 -2.55 22.52 21.66
N SER A 167 -1.32 22.11 21.93
CA SER A 167 -0.16 23.01 21.95
C SER A 167 0.48 23.22 20.58
N GLY A 168 0.26 22.33 19.63
CA GLY A 168 0.93 22.30 18.32
C GLY A 168 2.38 21.80 18.39
N LYS A 169 2.86 21.38 19.55
CA LYS A 169 4.21 20.83 19.69
C LYS A 169 4.37 19.51 18.98
N ILE A 170 5.49 19.34 18.29
CA ILE A 170 5.83 18.09 17.58
C ILE A 170 7.12 17.54 18.18
N ARG A 171 7.10 16.22 18.45
CA ARG A 171 8.28 15.45 18.85
C ARG A 171 8.47 14.31 17.86
N GLU A 172 9.70 14.13 17.38
CA GLU A 172 10.09 13.01 16.52
C GLU A 172 10.94 12.00 17.31
N TYR A 173 10.67 10.72 17.10
CA TYR A 173 11.36 9.58 17.71
C TYR A 173 12.08 8.82 16.60
N PRO A 174 13.42 8.82 16.58
CA PRO A 174 14.18 8.00 15.64
C PRO A 174 13.86 6.52 15.85
N VAL A 175 13.65 5.78 14.76
CA VAL A 175 13.52 4.33 14.84
C VAL A 175 14.89 3.66 14.81
N LYS A 176 14.98 2.44 15.35
CA LYS A 176 16.26 1.78 15.65
C LYS A 176 17.06 1.38 14.41
N THR A 177 16.43 0.66 13.47
CA THR A 177 17.10 0.26 12.22
C THR A 177 17.16 1.44 11.26
N ALA A 178 18.36 1.85 10.86
CA ALA A 178 18.57 2.90 9.88
C ALA A 178 17.88 2.57 8.54
N HIS A 179 17.30 3.57 7.91
CA HIS A 179 16.61 3.45 6.61
C HIS A 179 15.53 2.37 6.57
N SER A 180 14.93 2.05 7.71
CA SER A 180 13.86 1.04 7.78
C SER A 180 12.57 1.47 7.07
N GLY A 181 12.39 2.77 6.82
CA GLY A 181 11.24 3.33 6.11
C GLY A 181 9.92 3.08 6.85
N PRO A 182 9.71 3.67 8.06
CA PRO A 182 8.47 3.48 8.80
C PRO A 182 7.27 3.87 7.95
N HIS A 183 6.25 2.99 7.87
CA HIS A 183 5.16 3.14 6.92
C HIS A 183 3.78 3.12 7.59
N GLY A 184 3.24 1.97 8.00
CA GLY A 184 1.97 1.87 8.72
C GLY A 184 2.14 2.12 10.21
N LEU A 185 1.07 2.60 10.89
CA LEU A 185 1.02 2.84 12.32
C LEU A 185 -0.24 2.25 12.95
N VAL A 186 -0.11 1.72 14.17
CA VAL A 186 -1.23 1.36 15.05
C VAL A 186 -0.80 1.46 16.52
N GLU A 187 -1.75 1.78 17.41
CA GLU A 187 -1.55 1.82 18.86
C GLU A 187 -2.04 0.51 19.50
N ASP A 188 -1.25 -0.07 20.44
CA ASP A 188 -1.70 -1.21 21.24
C ASP A 188 -2.46 -0.76 22.51
N VAL A 189 -2.96 -1.73 23.29
CA VAL A 189 -3.74 -1.48 24.51
C VAL A 189 -2.94 -0.76 25.60
N ASP A 190 -1.63 -0.84 25.58
CA ASP A 190 -0.73 -0.21 26.56
C ASP A 190 -0.26 1.19 26.12
N GLY A 191 -0.66 1.64 24.92
CA GLY A 191 -0.29 2.94 24.36
C GLY A 191 1.05 2.92 23.62
N ASN A 192 1.62 1.75 23.33
CA ASN A 192 2.79 1.68 22.47
C ASN A 192 2.38 1.87 21.01
N ILE A 193 3.28 2.45 20.22
CA ILE A 193 3.07 2.71 18.80
C ILE A 193 3.82 1.65 17.98
N TRP A 194 3.06 0.84 17.28
CA TRP A 194 3.60 -0.17 16.38
C TRP A 194 3.69 0.37 14.96
N TYR A 195 4.74 -0.01 14.24
CA TYR A 195 4.97 0.44 12.87
C TYR A 195 5.53 -0.68 11.99
N THR A 196 5.27 -0.58 10.70
CA THR A 196 5.96 -1.40 9.70
C THR A 196 7.21 -0.68 9.24
N GLY A 197 8.37 -1.34 9.32
CA GLY A 197 9.62 -0.88 8.71
C GLY A 197 9.69 -1.43 7.28
N ASN A 198 9.08 -0.70 6.37
CA ASN A 198 8.80 -1.13 4.99
C ASN A 198 10.06 -1.55 4.23
N THR A 199 11.09 -0.71 4.22
CA THR A 199 12.38 -1.00 3.60
C THR A 199 13.23 -1.95 4.46
N GLY A 200 13.09 -1.85 5.79
CA GLY A 200 13.84 -2.65 6.76
C GLY A 200 13.36 -4.11 6.90
N ALA A 201 12.23 -4.47 6.29
CA ALA A 201 11.61 -5.80 6.42
C ALA A 201 11.41 -6.21 7.89
N LEU A 202 10.76 -5.34 8.66
CA LEU A 202 10.52 -5.55 10.10
C LEU A 202 9.19 -4.94 10.56
N ILE A 203 8.74 -5.38 11.73
CA ILE A 203 7.72 -4.70 12.52
C ILE A 203 8.42 -4.08 13.74
N GLY A 204 8.14 -2.82 14.04
CA GLY A 204 8.69 -2.14 15.19
C GLY A 204 7.62 -1.74 16.20
N LYS A 205 8.01 -1.66 17.48
CA LYS A 205 7.21 -1.16 18.58
C LYS A 205 8.01 -0.05 19.30
N LEU A 206 7.43 1.13 19.39
CA LEU A 206 7.94 2.26 20.18
C LEU A 206 7.13 2.38 21.48
N ASP A 207 7.81 2.43 22.62
CA ASP A 207 7.24 2.95 23.86
C ASP A 207 7.38 4.47 23.89
N PRO A 208 6.28 5.25 23.81
CA PRO A 208 6.37 6.72 23.78
C PRO A 208 6.89 7.34 25.07
N LYS A 209 6.81 6.62 26.19
CA LYS A 209 7.24 7.11 27.52
C LYS A 209 8.74 7.08 27.66
N SER A 210 9.34 5.95 27.36
CA SER A 210 10.80 5.73 27.43
C SER A 210 11.54 6.09 26.15
N GLY A 211 10.86 6.04 24.99
CA GLY A 211 11.47 6.15 23.66
C GLY A 211 12.14 4.86 23.20
N ALA A 212 11.99 3.77 23.95
CA ALA A 212 12.57 2.47 23.59
C ALA A 212 11.88 1.86 22.37
N VAL A 213 12.70 1.31 21.46
CA VAL A 213 12.23 0.64 20.24
C VAL A 213 12.60 -0.84 20.26
N THR A 214 11.60 -1.71 20.13
CA THR A 214 11.74 -3.15 19.90
C THR A 214 11.41 -3.48 18.45
N GLU A 215 12.17 -4.37 17.83
CA GLU A 215 11.98 -4.72 16.41
C GLU A 215 11.90 -6.23 16.22
N TYR A 216 10.97 -6.66 15.37
CA TYR A 216 10.71 -8.04 14.98
C TYR A 216 10.99 -8.18 13.48
N ARG A 217 12.04 -8.90 13.12
CA ARG A 217 12.41 -9.10 11.71
C ARG A 217 11.52 -10.14 11.04
N MET A 218 11.26 -9.94 9.75
CA MET A 218 10.53 -10.94 8.97
C MET A 218 11.30 -12.28 8.98
N PRO A 219 10.61 -13.41 9.16
CA PRO A 219 11.24 -14.73 9.19
C PRO A 219 11.74 -15.21 7.82
N ASP A 220 11.17 -14.66 6.74
CA ASP A 220 11.52 -14.95 5.36
C ASP A 220 12.21 -13.72 4.74
N PRO A 221 13.48 -13.84 4.29
CA PRO A 221 14.20 -12.73 3.66
C PRO A 221 13.53 -12.17 2.40
N SER A 222 12.67 -12.96 1.74
CA SER A 222 11.88 -12.52 0.59
C SER A 222 10.67 -11.68 1.01
N ALA A 223 10.23 -11.75 2.26
CA ALA A 223 9.10 -11.03 2.82
C ALA A 223 9.46 -9.57 3.12
N ARG A 224 9.88 -8.86 2.09
CA ARG A 224 10.15 -7.41 2.16
C ARG A 224 8.86 -6.63 1.99
N ASP A 225 8.87 -5.36 2.40
CA ASP A 225 7.76 -4.43 2.23
C ASP A 225 6.54 -4.74 3.13
N PRO A 226 6.71 -4.96 4.48
CA PRO A 226 5.57 -4.93 5.40
C PRO A 226 4.93 -3.54 5.33
N HIS A 227 3.57 -3.49 5.26
CA HIS A 227 2.89 -2.30 4.79
C HIS A 227 1.83 -1.79 5.77
N THR A 228 0.60 -2.26 5.68
CA THR A 228 -0.50 -1.89 6.59
C THR A 228 -0.53 -2.85 7.77
N LEU A 229 -0.91 -2.38 8.97
CA LEU A 229 -1.02 -3.21 10.15
C LEU A 229 -2.26 -2.84 10.98
N ILE A 230 -2.80 -3.83 11.70
CA ILE A 230 -3.99 -3.68 12.56
C ILE A 230 -3.99 -4.79 13.62
N PHE A 231 -4.43 -4.48 14.85
CA PHE A 231 -4.65 -5.48 15.88
C PHE A 231 -6.02 -6.14 15.76
N ASP A 232 -6.09 -7.45 16.02
CA ASP A 232 -7.34 -8.13 16.28
C ASP A 232 -7.76 -8.01 17.77
N ARG A 233 -8.95 -8.53 18.11
CA ARG A 233 -9.50 -8.48 19.48
C ARG A 233 -8.68 -9.27 20.49
N ASN A 234 -7.85 -10.20 20.06
CA ASN A 234 -6.99 -11.04 20.89
C ASN A 234 -5.61 -10.41 21.10
N GLY A 235 -5.37 -9.23 20.55
CA GLY A 235 -4.08 -8.53 20.62
C GLY A 235 -3.02 -9.08 19.66
N ILE A 236 -3.43 -9.85 18.65
CA ILE A 236 -2.53 -10.29 17.58
C ILE A 236 -2.44 -9.18 16.54
N LEU A 237 -1.22 -8.86 16.14
CA LEU A 237 -0.96 -7.87 15.11
C LEU A 237 -0.96 -8.53 13.73
N TRP A 238 -1.89 -8.09 12.89
CA TRP A 238 -1.97 -8.49 11.48
C TRP A 238 -1.34 -7.42 10.61
N PHE A 239 -0.66 -7.83 9.54
CA PHE A 239 -0.05 -6.90 8.61
C PHE A 239 0.03 -7.47 7.18
N THR A 240 0.08 -6.58 6.20
CA THR A 240 0.30 -6.98 4.81
C THR A 240 1.78 -6.89 4.45
N VAL A 241 2.25 -7.80 3.58
CA VAL A 241 3.59 -7.78 2.97
C VAL A 241 3.37 -7.72 1.46
N GLN A 242 3.26 -6.51 0.96
CA GLN A 242 2.72 -6.20 -0.37
C GLN A 242 3.50 -6.86 -1.50
N SER A 243 4.80 -6.63 -1.55
CA SER A 243 5.64 -7.09 -2.65
C SER A 243 5.87 -8.61 -2.65
N ALA A 244 5.85 -9.23 -1.47
CA ALA A 244 6.02 -10.67 -1.33
C ALA A 244 4.71 -11.47 -1.45
N ASN A 245 3.58 -10.80 -1.67
CA ASN A 245 2.26 -11.44 -1.73
C ASN A 245 1.93 -12.26 -0.47
N ARG A 246 2.10 -11.64 0.73
CA ARG A 246 1.82 -12.29 2.01
C ARG A 246 0.91 -11.44 2.89
N ILE A 247 0.20 -12.11 3.78
CA ILE A 247 -0.49 -11.53 4.93
C ILE A 247 0.24 -12.07 6.16
N GLY A 248 0.75 -11.20 7.01
CA GLY A 248 1.50 -11.55 8.20
C GLY A 248 0.64 -11.49 9.47
N ARG A 249 1.02 -12.30 10.45
CA ARG A 249 0.47 -12.33 11.80
C ARG A 249 1.61 -12.38 12.79
N LEU A 250 1.66 -11.43 13.70
CA LEU A 250 2.65 -11.38 14.80
C LEU A 250 1.93 -11.49 16.13
N ASP A 251 2.35 -12.43 16.97
CA ASP A 251 1.98 -12.48 18.38
C ASP A 251 2.95 -11.61 19.19
N PRO A 252 2.51 -10.47 19.76
CA PRO A 252 3.38 -9.58 20.53
C PRO A 252 3.97 -10.20 21.79
N LYS A 253 3.35 -11.26 22.33
CA LYS A 253 3.79 -11.94 23.57
C LYS A 253 4.97 -12.87 23.31
N SER A 254 4.89 -13.65 22.24
CA SER A 254 5.95 -14.61 21.87
C SER A 254 6.96 -14.02 20.89
N GLY A 255 6.59 -12.99 20.12
CA GLY A 255 7.36 -12.47 19.01
C GLY A 255 7.28 -13.32 17.74
N GLU A 256 6.43 -14.38 17.74
CA GLU A 256 6.29 -15.28 16.60
C GLU A 256 5.58 -14.58 15.43
N ILE A 257 6.19 -14.66 14.25
CA ILE A 257 5.60 -14.17 13.00
C ILE A 257 5.26 -15.37 12.10
N ARG A 258 4.00 -15.41 11.64
CA ARG A 258 3.53 -16.35 10.61
C ARG A 258 3.10 -15.57 9.35
N LEU A 259 3.42 -16.13 8.18
CA LEU A 259 3.11 -15.55 6.89
C LEU A 259 2.15 -16.46 6.11
N LEU A 260 1.03 -15.90 5.68
CA LEU A 260 0.01 -16.56 4.86
C LEU A 260 0.16 -16.11 3.40
N THR A 261 -0.06 -17.02 2.46
CA THR A 261 -0.04 -16.72 1.03
C THR A 261 -1.48 -16.65 0.51
N PRO A 262 -1.95 -15.50 0.02
CA PRO A 262 -3.23 -15.43 -0.70
C PRO A 262 -3.24 -16.38 -1.90
N PRO A 263 -4.40 -17.03 -2.21
CA PRO A 263 -4.53 -17.93 -3.36
C PRO A 263 -4.17 -17.29 -4.69
N THR A 264 -4.61 -16.03 -4.91
CA THR A 264 -4.29 -15.30 -6.15
C THR A 264 -2.83 -14.82 -6.12
N PRO A 265 -1.99 -15.23 -7.10
CA PRO A 265 -0.60 -14.79 -7.18
C PRO A 265 -0.52 -13.30 -7.53
N ASN A 266 0.54 -12.65 -7.03
CA ASN A 266 0.79 -11.21 -7.25
C ASN A 266 -0.38 -10.31 -6.85
N SER A 267 -1.22 -10.75 -5.91
CA SER A 267 -2.38 -10.00 -5.46
C SER A 267 -2.03 -8.71 -4.73
N ARG A 268 -0.79 -8.59 -4.22
CA ARG A 268 -0.26 -7.41 -3.53
C ARG A 268 -1.19 -6.94 -2.42
N PRO A 269 -1.37 -7.71 -1.32
CA PRO A 269 -2.21 -7.35 -0.19
C PRO A 269 -1.85 -5.95 0.33
N TYR A 270 -2.86 -5.08 0.57
CA TYR A 270 -2.62 -3.67 0.87
C TYR A 270 -3.39 -3.19 2.10
N GLY A 271 -4.50 -2.48 1.94
CA GLY A 271 -5.36 -2.05 3.05
C GLY A 271 -6.09 -3.21 3.71
N MET A 272 -6.35 -3.11 5.01
CA MET A 272 -7.04 -4.14 5.79
C MET A 272 -7.95 -3.55 6.84
N ALA A 273 -9.04 -4.27 7.14
CA ALA A 273 -10.01 -3.94 8.18
C ALA A 273 -10.69 -5.20 8.70
N PHE A 274 -11.04 -5.20 9.99
CA PHE A 274 -11.88 -6.25 10.58
C PHE A 274 -13.36 -5.87 10.49
N ASN A 275 -14.22 -6.88 10.27
CA ASN A 275 -15.65 -6.72 10.47
C ASN A 275 -16.05 -7.01 11.94
N SER A 276 -17.35 -6.84 12.26
CA SER A 276 -17.89 -7.05 13.61
C SER A 276 -17.71 -8.49 14.11
N LYS A 277 -17.59 -9.47 13.21
CA LYS A 277 -17.41 -10.90 13.51
C LYS A 277 -15.93 -11.29 13.67
N GLY A 278 -15.00 -10.36 13.47
CA GLY A 278 -13.56 -10.62 13.57
C GLY A 278 -12.95 -11.22 12.30
N THR A 279 -13.64 -11.24 11.18
CA THR A 279 -13.04 -11.60 9.88
C THR A 279 -12.18 -10.45 9.38
N LEU A 280 -10.95 -10.75 8.98
CA LEU A 280 -10.03 -9.76 8.41
C LEU A 280 -10.24 -9.64 6.90
N PHE A 281 -10.64 -8.47 6.43
CA PHE A 281 -10.70 -8.15 5.01
C PHE A 281 -9.43 -7.43 4.56
N VAL A 282 -8.90 -7.83 3.40
CA VAL A 282 -7.67 -7.31 2.82
C VAL A 282 -7.87 -7.03 1.35
N VAL A 283 -7.70 -5.78 0.92
CA VAL A 283 -7.77 -5.45 -0.50
C VAL A 283 -6.50 -5.90 -1.24
N GLN A 284 -6.67 -6.37 -2.47
CA GLN A 284 -5.62 -6.92 -3.32
C GLN A 284 -5.26 -5.94 -4.44
N PHE A 285 -4.41 -4.98 -4.11
CA PHE A 285 -4.04 -3.87 -5.01
C PHE A 285 -3.38 -4.30 -6.33
N GLY A 286 -2.77 -5.48 -6.37
CA GLY A 286 -2.16 -6.04 -7.61
C GLY A 286 -3.19 -6.62 -8.58
N THR A 287 -4.41 -6.85 -8.10
CA THR A 287 -5.52 -7.48 -8.85
C THR A 287 -6.84 -6.79 -8.52
N ASN A 288 -7.93 -7.25 -9.11
CA ASN A 288 -9.28 -6.78 -8.81
C ASN A 288 -9.93 -7.65 -7.71
N GLY A 289 -9.31 -7.76 -6.56
CA GLY A 289 -9.76 -8.67 -5.51
C GLY A 289 -9.84 -8.06 -4.11
N VAL A 290 -10.63 -8.73 -3.26
CA VAL A 290 -10.66 -8.54 -1.81
C VAL A 290 -10.58 -9.93 -1.19
N ALA A 291 -9.62 -10.15 -0.29
CA ALA A 291 -9.50 -11.38 0.48
C ALA A 291 -10.18 -11.22 1.85
N ALA A 292 -10.81 -12.28 2.32
CA ALA A 292 -11.29 -12.41 3.70
C ALA A 292 -10.52 -13.54 4.39
N VAL A 293 -9.90 -13.25 5.51
CA VAL A 293 -9.13 -14.20 6.32
C VAL A 293 -9.90 -14.48 7.61
N ASP A 294 -10.10 -15.74 7.91
CA ASP A 294 -10.56 -16.18 9.23
C ASP A 294 -9.35 -16.29 10.17
N PRO A 295 -9.25 -15.46 11.23
CA PRO A 295 -8.09 -15.49 12.12
C PRO A 295 -7.93 -16.79 12.93
N ALA A 296 -9.00 -17.55 13.12
CA ALA A 296 -8.96 -18.80 13.90
C ALA A 296 -8.43 -19.97 13.07
N THR A 297 -8.91 -20.11 11.84
CA THR A 297 -8.56 -21.21 10.95
C THR A 297 -7.45 -20.86 9.96
N LEU A 298 -7.15 -19.57 9.78
CA LEU A 298 -6.25 -19.01 8.78
C LEU A 298 -6.69 -19.26 7.33
N ALA A 299 -7.94 -19.68 7.13
CA ALA A 299 -8.51 -19.87 5.81
C ALA A 299 -8.71 -18.52 5.10
N ILE A 300 -8.39 -18.48 3.80
CA ILE A 300 -8.52 -17.30 2.96
C ILE A 300 -9.57 -17.56 1.89
N ARG A 301 -10.61 -16.72 1.86
CA ARG A 301 -11.58 -16.65 0.78
C ARG A 301 -11.36 -15.36 -0.01
N GLU A 302 -11.46 -15.41 -1.34
CA GLU A 302 -11.29 -14.24 -2.20
C GLU A 302 -12.58 -13.87 -2.91
N TYR A 303 -12.83 -12.58 -3.02
CA TYR A 303 -13.93 -11.97 -3.77
C TYR A 303 -13.34 -11.21 -4.95
N LYS A 304 -13.77 -11.57 -6.14
CA LYS A 304 -13.35 -10.90 -7.37
C LYS A 304 -14.29 -9.73 -7.66
N LEU A 305 -13.73 -8.54 -7.82
CA LEU A 305 -14.49 -7.36 -8.24
C LEU A 305 -14.86 -7.47 -9.72
N PRO A 306 -16.01 -6.90 -10.15
CA PRO A 306 -16.54 -7.10 -11.50
C PRO A 306 -15.59 -6.60 -12.61
N ASP A 307 -14.95 -5.45 -12.40
CA ASP A 307 -14.07 -4.87 -13.42
C ASP A 307 -12.63 -5.40 -13.26
N PRO A 308 -12.02 -6.00 -14.27
CA PRO A 308 -10.64 -6.52 -14.20
C PRO A 308 -9.59 -5.41 -14.07
N GLY A 309 -9.92 -4.17 -14.40
CA GLY A 309 -9.07 -2.99 -14.21
C GLY A 309 -9.12 -2.41 -12.80
N ALA A 310 -10.03 -2.87 -11.93
CA ALA A 310 -10.12 -2.39 -10.56
C ALA A 310 -8.81 -2.68 -9.79
N ARG A 311 -8.39 -1.71 -8.97
CA ARG A 311 -7.21 -1.82 -8.10
C ARG A 311 -7.58 -1.25 -6.73
N PRO A 312 -8.30 -2.03 -5.91
CA PRO A 312 -8.70 -1.60 -4.57
C PRO A 312 -7.45 -1.38 -3.72
N ARG A 313 -7.36 -0.22 -3.06
CA ARG A 313 -6.11 0.18 -2.39
C ARG A 313 -6.26 0.32 -0.88
N ARG A 314 -7.24 1.06 -0.41
CA ARG A 314 -7.57 1.18 1.01
C ARG A 314 -8.99 0.70 1.25
N ILE A 315 -9.30 0.41 2.50
CA ILE A 315 -10.53 -0.24 2.91
C ILE A 315 -11.06 0.39 4.19
N ALA A 316 -12.37 0.49 4.29
CA ALA A 316 -13.09 0.82 5.52
C ALA A 316 -14.26 -0.15 5.70
N MET A 317 -14.79 -0.22 6.92
CA MET A 317 -15.91 -1.05 7.28
C MET A 317 -17.00 -0.18 7.91
N THR A 318 -18.25 -0.31 7.48
CA THR A 318 -19.41 0.28 8.13
C THR A 318 -19.98 -0.66 9.18
N SER A 319 -20.85 -0.16 10.06
CA SER A 319 -21.41 -0.90 11.20
C SER A 319 -22.25 -2.12 10.80
N ASP A 320 -22.72 -2.16 9.56
CA ASP A 320 -23.44 -3.27 8.94
C ASP A 320 -22.55 -4.32 8.28
N ASP A 321 -21.26 -4.31 8.58
CA ASP A 321 -20.22 -5.22 8.04
C ASP A 321 -20.01 -5.12 6.51
N ILE A 322 -20.41 -4.02 5.90
CA ILE A 322 -20.14 -3.76 4.50
C ILE A 322 -18.71 -3.28 4.30
N VAL A 323 -18.04 -3.89 3.34
CA VAL A 323 -16.69 -3.54 2.92
C VAL A 323 -16.74 -2.38 1.94
N TRP A 324 -16.04 -1.28 2.26
CA TRP A 324 -15.87 -0.14 1.36
C TRP A 324 -14.41 -0.05 0.94
N TYR A 325 -14.16 0.23 -0.34
CA TYR A 325 -12.81 0.34 -0.87
C TYR A 325 -12.65 1.53 -1.82
N THR A 326 -11.45 2.07 -1.87
CA THR A 326 -11.06 3.06 -2.86
C THR A 326 -10.41 2.36 -4.05
N ASP A 327 -10.99 2.50 -5.25
CA ASP A 327 -10.37 2.02 -6.49
C ASP A 327 -9.47 3.10 -7.07
N TYR A 328 -8.21 3.00 -6.70
CA TYR A 328 -7.18 3.96 -7.06
C TYR A 328 -6.98 4.10 -8.58
N ALA A 329 -7.07 3.00 -9.32
CA ALA A 329 -6.76 2.99 -10.75
C ALA A 329 -7.87 3.60 -11.62
N ARG A 330 -9.14 3.43 -11.23
CA ARG A 330 -10.29 3.83 -12.05
C ARG A 330 -11.02 5.06 -11.52
N GLY A 331 -10.69 5.53 -10.32
CA GLY A 331 -11.35 6.67 -9.69
C GLY A 331 -12.77 6.35 -9.21
N PHE A 332 -12.94 5.27 -8.46
CA PHE A 332 -14.22 4.87 -7.87
C PHE A 332 -14.13 4.67 -6.36
N LEU A 333 -15.25 4.90 -5.70
CA LEU A 333 -15.56 4.36 -4.38
C LEU A 333 -16.38 3.10 -4.60
N GLY A 334 -15.96 1.97 -4.03
CA GLY A 334 -16.64 0.69 -4.17
C GLY A 334 -17.19 0.16 -2.84
N ARG A 335 -18.30 -0.57 -2.93
CA ARG A 335 -18.99 -1.27 -1.86
C ARG A 335 -19.07 -2.76 -2.20
N LEU A 336 -18.60 -3.62 -1.31
CA LEU A 336 -18.75 -5.07 -1.40
C LEU A 336 -19.53 -5.57 -0.19
N ASP A 337 -20.67 -6.18 -0.45
CA ASP A 337 -21.38 -6.99 0.53
C ASP A 337 -20.80 -8.43 0.48
N ALA A 338 -20.01 -8.78 1.47
CA ALA A 338 -19.32 -10.07 1.51
C ALA A 338 -20.25 -11.28 1.74
N ALA A 339 -21.47 -11.06 2.27
CA ALA A 339 -22.45 -12.11 2.47
C ALA A 339 -23.08 -12.55 1.13
N THR A 340 -23.37 -11.59 0.27
CA THR A 340 -24.03 -11.82 -1.03
C THR A 340 -23.07 -11.81 -2.22
N GLY A 341 -21.86 -11.25 -2.06
CA GLY A 341 -20.91 -11.00 -3.12
C GLY A 341 -21.29 -9.80 -4.02
N LYS A 342 -22.33 -9.05 -3.66
CA LYS A 342 -22.80 -7.90 -4.47
C LYS A 342 -21.81 -6.74 -4.37
N VAL A 343 -21.44 -6.17 -5.51
CA VAL A 343 -20.58 -4.99 -5.63
C VAL A 343 -21.38 -3.84 -6.24
N ILE A 344 -21.21 -2.64 -5.69
CA ILE A 344 -21.73 -1.39 -6.24
C ILE A 344 -20.58 -0.38 -6.23
N GLU A 345 -20.49 0.44 -7.27
CA GLU A 345 -19.42 1.41 -7.43
C GLU A 345 -19.96 2.78 -7.81
N TRP A 346 -19.41 3.83 -7.22
CA TRP A 346 -19.70 5.23 -7.54
C TRP A 346 -18.43 5.91 -8.05
N ARG A 347 -18.57 6.67 -9.12
CA ARG A 347 -17.45 7.47 -9.64
C ARG A 347 -17.10 8.56 -8.62
N SER A 348 -15.83 8.66 -8.30
CA SER A 348 -15.32 9.72 -7.43
C SER A 348 -15.49 11.10 -8.07
N PRO A 349 -15.76 12.16 -7.30
CA PRO A 349 -16.11 13.49 -7.83
C PRO A 349 -15.14 14.08 -8.85
N SER A 350 -13.86 13.92 -8.64
CA SER A 350 -12.84 14.45 -9.55
C SER A 350 -12.55 13.53 -10.77
N GLY A 351 -13.36 12.48 -10.95
CA GLY A 351 -13.36 11.63 -12.15
C GLY A 351 -12.28 10.52 -12.16
N PRO A 352 -11.98 9.96 -13.34
CA PRO A 352 -11.22 8.70 -13.44
C PRO A 352 -9.74 8.82 -13.06
N LYS A 353 -9.18 10.03 -13.01
CA LYS A 353 -7.81 10.31 -12.59
C LYS A 353 -7.71 10.84 -11.16
N SER A 354 -8.79 10.75 -10.38
CA SER A 354 -8.84 11.24 -9.00
C SER A 354 -7.97 10.47 -8.03
N GLU A 355 -7.63 9.22 -8.34
CA GLU A 355 -6.81 8.34 -7.49
C GLU A 355 -7.32 8.31 -6.04
N PRO A 356 -8.56 7.84 -5.77
CA PRO A 356 -9.09 7.72 -4.42
C PRO A 356 -8.17 6.84 -3.57
N TYR A 357 -7.82 7.28 -2.32
CA TYR A 357 -6.80 6.58 -1.59
C TYR A 357 -7.17 6.32 -0.11
N GLY A 358 -6.68 7.15 0.83
CA GLY A 358 -6.99 6.98 2.25
C GLY A 358 -8.50 7.04 2.49
N ILE A 359 -9.06 6.08 3.22
CA ILE A 359 -10.50 6.01 3.51
C ILE A 359 -10.73 5.63 4.97
N SER A 360 -11.75 6.24 5.58
CA SER A 360 -12.30 5.90 6.90
C SER A 360 -13.83 5.95 6.86
N ALA A 361 -14.45 5.14 7.71
CA ALA A 361 -15.88 5.23 8.02
C ALA A 361 -16.06 5.91 9.38
N ILE A 362 -16.88 6.96 9.45
CA ILE A 362 -17.22 7.69 10.68
C ILE A 362 -18.76 7.76 10.74
N ASN A 363 -19.36 7.09 11.71
CA ASN A 363 -20.83 6.97 11.82
C ASN A 363 -21.48 6.53 10.51
N ASP A 364 -20.90 5.51 9.87
CA ASP A 364 -21.31 4.94 8.57
C ASP A 364 -21.22 5.90 7.36
N ILE A 365 -20.64 7.05 7.54
CA ILE A 365 -20.29 7.98 6.46
C ILE A 365 -18.87 7.72 6.01
N LEU A 366 -18.65 7.64 4.69
CA LEU A 366 -17.32 7.40 4.13
C LEU A 366 -16.59 8.72 3.92
N TRP A 367 -15.34 8.77 4.40
CA TRP A 367 -14.43 9.88 4.21
C TRP A 367 -13.17 9.38 3.55
N TYR A 368 -12.79 9.96 2.41
CA TYR A 368 -11.59 9.53 1.69
C TYR A 368 -10.88 10.70 0.99
N SER A 369 -9.65 10.46 0.59
CA SER A 369 -8.86 11.43 -0.16
C SER A 369 -8.86 11.13 -1.65
N GLU A 370 -8.86 12.18 -2.50
CA GLU A 370 -8.50 12.08 -3.90
C GLU A 370 -7.07 12.62 -4.07
N SER A 371 -6.12 11.72 -4.34
CA SER A 371 -4.68 12.04 -4.36
C SER A 371 -4.13 12.31 -5.75
N GLY A 372 -4.90 12.06 -6.80
CA GLY A 372 -4.56 12.33 -8.20
C GLY A 372 -4.85 13.75 -8.67
N THR A 373 -5.42 14.60 -7.83
CA THR A 373 -5.82 15.98 -8.15
C THR A 373 -4.82 17.00 -7.61
N THR A 374 -4.90 18.24 -8.12
CA THR A 374 -4.16 19.37 -7.55
C THR A 374 -5.08 20.59 -7.43
N PRO A 375 -5.36 21.05 -6.18
CA PRO A 375 -5.02 20.43 -4.91
C PRO A 375 -5.72 19.09 -4.70
N ASN A 376 -5.19 18.24 -3.80
CA ASN A 376 -5.92 17.06 -3.35
C ASN A 376 -7.21 17.46 -2.62
N THR A 377 -8.18 16.56 -2.59
CA THR A 377 -9.46 16.78 -1.90
C THR A 377 -9.70 15.75 -0.81
N VAL A 378 -10.49 16.16 0.17
CA VAL A 378 -11.21 15.27 1.08
C VAL A 378 -12.63 15.15 0.57
N VAL A 379 -13.11 13.93 0.46
CA VAL A 379 -14.45 13.61 -0.01
C VAL A 379 -15.25 12.93 1.09
N ARG A 380 -16.47 13.38 1.29
CA ARG A 380 -17.51 12.72 2.09
C ARG A 380 -18.50 12.04 1.16
N PHE A 381 -18.86 10.81 1.45
CA PHE A 381 -19.94 10.08 0.79
C PHE A 381 -20.91 9.54 1.83
N ASP A 382 -22.18 9.82 1.64
CA ASP A 382 -23.26 9.31 2.47
C ASP A 382 -23.96 8.13 1.78
N PRO A 383 -23.77 6.89 2.28
CA PRO A 383 -24.34 5.70 1.65
C PRO A 383 -25.87 5.66 1.59
N LYS A 384 -26.54 6.38 2.50
CA LYS A 384 -28.03 6.40 2.55
C LYS A 384 -28.64 7.28 1.47
N THR A 385 -27.96 8.39 1.16
CA THR A 385 -28.45 9.37 0.18
C THR A 385 -27.69 9.32 -1.15
N GLU A 386 -26.58 8.58 -1.19
CA GLU A 386 -25.62 8.49 -2.29
C GLU A 386 -25.05 9.85 -2.72
N LYS A 387 -25.01 10.81 -1.79
CA LYS A 387 -24.53 12.17 -2.07
C LYS A 387 -23.09 12.36 -1.64
N PHE A 388 -22.38 13.11 -2.46
CA PHE A 388 -21.02 13.55 -2.20
C PHE A 388 -20.98 14.99 -1.69
N GLN A 389 -19.99 15.28 -0.85
CA GLN A 389 -19.44 16.61 -0.59
C GLN A 389 -17.92 16.51 -0.65
N SER A 390 -17.24 17.59 -1.06
CA SER A 390 -15.79 17.57 -1.11
C SER A 390 -15.18 18.94 -0.87
N TRP A 391 -13.98 18.94 -0.33
CA TRP A 391 -13.21 20.13 0.04
C TRP A 391 -11.76 19.97 -0.42
N THR A 392 -11.17 21.05 -0.88
CA THR A 392 -9.73 21.09 -1.17
C THR A 392 -8.94 21.08 0.14
N ILE A 393 -7.81 20.33 0.15
CA ILE A 393 -6.88 20.35 1.27
C ILE A 393 -6.02 21.60 1.16
N PRO A 394 -6.02 22.51 2.15
CA PRO A 394 -5.15 23.69 2.14
C PRO A 394 -3.68 23.28 2.03
N GLY A 395 -2.92 24.04 1.21
CA GLY A 395 -1.53 23.67 0.93
C GLY A 395 -1.34 22.51 -0.05
N GLY A 396 -2.44 21.98 -0.60
CA GLY A 396 -2.43 21.02 -1.71
C GLY A 396 -2.48 19.53 -1.32
N GLY A 397 -2.17 19.17 -0.06
CA GLY A 397 -2.13 17.76 0.39
C GLY A 397 -1.02 16.92 -0.24
N ASN A 398 -0.95 16.92 -1.53
CA ASN A 398 0.02 16.25 -2.42
C ASN A 398 0.37 14.82 -1.97
N ILE A 399 -0.56 13.93 -2.25
CA ILE A 399 -0.67 12.51 -1.90
C ILE A 399 -0.97 12.28 -0.41
N VAL A 400 -2.26 12.13 -0.10
CA VAL A 400 -2.77 11.61 1.17
C VAL A 400 -3.01 10.11 1.02
N ARG A 401 -2.21 9.30 1.72
CA ARG A 401 -2.20 7.84 1.50
C ARG A 401 -3.07 7.06 2.46
N ASN A 402 -3.30 7.61 3.63
CA ASN A 402 -4.11 6.98 4.66
C ASN A 402 -4.78 8.03 5.53
N THR A 403 -5.79 7.61 6.27
CA THR A 403 -6.53 8.41 7.25
C THR A 403 -6.63 7.65 8.56
N SER A 404 -6.78 8.36 9.67
CA SER A 404 -7.02 7.77 10.99
C SER A 404 -8.07 8.57 11.73
N VAL A 405 -9.07 7.89 12.32
CA VAL A 405 -10.18 8.53 13.01
C VAL A 405 -9.78 8.82 14.45
N THR A 406 -10.07 10.03 14.94
CA THR A 406 -9.83 10.42 16.34
C THR A 406 -10.96 9.89 17.23
N PRO A 407 -10.71 9.71 18.55
CA PRO A 407 -11.74 9.24 19.49
C PRO A 407 -13.02 10.09 19.52
N ASP A 408 -12.90 11.38 19.18
CA ASP A 408 -14.02 12.33 19.11
C ASP A 408 -14.65 12.45 17.72
N GLY A 409 -14.36 11.52 16.82
CA GLY A 409 -15.01 11.41 15.51
C GLY A 409 -14.47 12.35 14.42
N ASN A 410 -13.37 13.03 14.66
CA ASN A 410 -12.61 13.74 13.63
C ASN A 410 -11.65 12.79 12.90
N PHE A 411 -10.87 13.27 11.96
CA PHE A 411 -9.85 12.41 11.33
C PHE A 411 -8.59 13.18 10.93
N VAL A 412 -7.52 12.43 10.82
CA VAL A 412 -6.17 12.93 10.57
C VAL A 412 -5.66 12.45 9.22
N LEU A 413 -4.93 13.31 8.52
CA LEU A 413 -4.29 13.07 7.25
C LEU A 413 -2.78 13.27 7.37
N ALA A 414 -2.01 12.47 6.64
CA ALA A 414 -0.59 12.71 6.42
C ALA A 414 -0.35 13.15 4.97
N ASN A 415 0.20 14.35 4.79
CA ASN A 415 0.39 14.99 3.50
C ASN A 415 1.85 14.85 3.06
N SER A 416 2.11 13.86 2.21
CA SER A 416 3.48 13.35 1.99
C SER A 416 4.46 14.35 1.40
N LEU A 417 4.13 14.99 0.29
CA LEU A 417 5.10 15.88 -0.41
C LEU A 417 5.12 17.31 0.12
N VAL A 418 4.07 17.72 0.83
CA VAL A 418 4.04 19.03 1.51
C VAL A 418 4.50 18.94 2.96
N ASN A 419 4.97 17.76 3.38
CA ASN A 419 5.65 17.51 4.65
C ASN A 419 4.86 17.97 5.88
N SER A 420 3.54 17.64 5.92
CA SER A 420 2.63 18.10 6.98
C SER A 420 1.64 17.03 7.43
N VAL A 421 1.02 17.28 8.58
CA VAL A 421 -0.11 16.51 9.12
C VAL A 421 -1.30 17.45 9.24
N THR A 422 -2.50 16.97 8.91
CA THR A 422 -3.73 17.75 8.94
C THR A 422 -4.78 17.06 9.83
N LEU A 423 -5.36 17.78 10.78
CA LEU A 423 -6.58 17.38 11.47
C LEU A 423 -7.77 17.99 10.73
N VAL A 424 -8.68 17.15 10.30
CA VAL A 424 -9.98 17.56 9.74
C VAL A 424 -11.01 17.45 10.85
N THR A 425 -11.55 18.58 11.28
CA THR A 425 -12.58 18.65 12.30
C THR A 425 -13.95 18.71 11.67
N LEU A 426 -14.81 17.79 12.09
CA LEU A 426 -16.19 17.68 11.65
C LEU A 426 -17.10 18.43 12.64
N PRO A 427 -18.18 19.07 12.18
CA PRO A 427 -19.19 19.62 13.08
C PRO A 427 -19.86 18.48 13.87
N GLN A 428 -20.07 18.73 15.13
CA GLN A 428 -20.77 17.82 16.03
C GLN A 428 -22.29 17.84 15.77
#